data_d25bacd678b3eea0d41571cb72d6a375
#
_entry.id   d25bacd678b3eea0d41571cb72d6a375
#
_cell.length_a   1.000
_cell.length_b   1.000
_cell.length_c   1.000
_cell.angle_alpha   90.00
_cell.angle_beta   90.00
_cell.angle_gamma   90.00
#
_symmetry.space_group_name_H-M   'P 1'
#
loop_
_entity.id
_entity.type
_entity.pdbx_description
1 polymer ?
#
loop_
_entity_poly.entity_id
_entity_poly.type
_entity_poly.pdbx_seq_one_letter_code
_entity_poly.pdbx_strand_id
1 'polypeptide(L)'
;RVLFRSFSSLNIAASILLFLMAILAAVIANSPMAPLYQGFLLQELHLRIGDFNLFSHGGHPLKMIEFINDCLMTVFFLAVGLEIKRELLVGELSSFRKASLPFVAACGGMLVPVIVYSLLVVQGTPETRGMAIPMATDIAFSLGVLSLLGKRVPLSLKIFLTAFAVVDDIGGILVIAIFYSSEVAYGYLIVAAVLYLDR
;
A
#
# COMPACT_ATOMS: atom_id res chain seq x y z
N ARG A 1 -11.48 16.98 22.64
CA ARG A 1 -12.32 17.39 21.49
C ARG A 1 -11.53 18.17 20.42
N VAL A 2 -10.57 19.03 20.79
CA VAL A 2 -9.74 19.81 19.84
C VAL A 2 -8.74 18.91 19.10
N LEU A 3 -8.04 18.00 19.81
CA LEU A 3 -7.10 17.03 19.22
C LEU A 3 -7.79 16.09 18.20
N PHE A 4 -9.01 15.63 18.49
CA PHE A 4 -9.76 14.75 17.58
C PHE A 4 -10.21 15.46 16.29
N ARG A 5 -10.53 16.76 16.37
CA ARG A 5 -10.82 17.58 15.18
C ARG A 5 -9.59 17.83 14.32
N SER A 6 -8.43 18.05 14.95
CA SER A 6 -7.16 18.26 14.24
C SER A 6 -6.71 17.00 13.51
N PHE A 7 -6.83 15.82 14.13
CA PHE A 7 -6.51 14.53 13.49
C PHE A 7 -7.42 14.24 12.29
N SER A 8 -8.72 14.51 12.40
CA SER A 8 -9.67 14.31 11.31
C SER A 8 -9.41 15.25 10.11
N SER A 9 -9.03 16.49 10.36
CA SER A 9 -8.72 17.45 9.28
C SER A 9 -7.41 17.14 8.57
N LEU A 10 -6.40 16.61 9.28
CA LEU A 10 -5.14 16.17 8.70
C LEU A 10 -5.35 14.95 7.77
N ASN A 11 -6.14 13.98 8.17
CA ASN A 11 -6.44 12.82 7.33
C ASN A 11 -7.20 13.18 6.06
N ILE A 12 -8.16 14.11 6.15
CA ILE A 12 -8.89 14.60 4.97
C ILE A 12 -7.94 15.35 4.02
N ALA A 13 -7.09 16.23 4.56
CA ALA A 13 -6.12 16.98 3.76
C ALA A 13 -5.11 16.05 3.08
N ALA A 14 -4.61 15.02 3.79
CA ALA A 14 -3.72 14.02 3.23
C ALA A 14 -4.37 13.22 2.09
N SER A 15 -5.63 12.80 2.25
CA SER A 15 -6.37 12.06 1.21
C SER A 15 -6.64 12.92 -0.03
N ILE A 16 -6.98 14.21 0.16
CA ILE A 16 -7.16 15.15 -0.96
C ILE A 16 -5.83 15.37 -1.69
N LEU A 17 -4.74 15.56 -0.95
CA LEU A 17 -3.41 15.75 -1.53
C LEU A 17 -2.99 14.51 -2.34
N LEU A 18 -3.16 13.32 -1.78
CA LEU A 18 -2.87 12.05 -2.46
C LEU A 18 -3.64 11.93 -3.78
N PHE A 19 -4.94 12.21 -3.77
CA PHE A 19 -5.77 12.17 -4.97
C PHE A 19 -5.34 13.17 -6.03
N LEU A 20 -5.05 14.41 -5.61
CA LEU A 20 -4.57 15.46 -6.53
C LEU A 20 -3.21 15.08 -7.14
N MET A 21 -2.29 14.54 -6.34
CA MET A 21 -0.99 14.09 -6.82
C MET A 21 -1.09 12.89 -7.77
N ALA A 22 -2.01 11.95 -7.50
CA ALA A 22 -2.27 10.84 -8.41
C ALA A 22 -2.79 11.30 -9.78
N ILE A 23 -3.77 12.23 -9.79
CA ILE A 23 -4.28 12.84 -11.03
C ILE A 23 -3.14 13.60 -11.75
N LEU A 24 -2.37 14.39 -11.03
CA LEU A 24 -1.27 15.17 -11.60
C LEU A 24 -0.24 14.24 -12.25
N ALA A 25 0.17 13.17 -11.55
CA ALA A 25 1.10 12.18 -12.08
C ALA A 25 0.55 11.51 -13.34
N ALA A 26 -0.73 11.11 -13.34
CA ALA A 26 -1.38 10.52 -14.51
C ALA A 26 -1.44 11.49 -15.72
N VAL A 27 -1.75 12.76 -15.46
CA VAL A 27 -1.78 13.79 -16.52
C VAL A 27 -0.38 14.03 -17.09
N ILE A 28 0.64 14.17 -16.23
CA ILE A 28 2.03 14.39 -16.68
C ILE A 28 2.53 13.18 -17.47
N ALA A 29 2.29 11.96 -16.98
CA ALA A 29 2.73 10.73 -17.63
C ALA A 29 2.11 10.51 -19.04
N ASN A 30 0.92 11.08 -19.29
CA ASN A 30 0.22 11.00 -20.56
C ASN A 30 0.29 12.30 -21.38
N SER A 31 1.15 13.24 -21.00
CA SER A 31 1.35 14.53 -21.66
C SER A 31 2.69 14.58 -22.41
N PRO A 32 2.95 15.63 -23.21
CA PRO A 32 4.27 15.88 -23.79
C PRO A 32 5.40 16.03 -22.76
N MET A 33 5.06 16.19 -21.47
CA MET A 33 6.01 16.25 -20.36
C MET A 33 6.44 14.86 -19.85
N ALA A 34 5.90 13.76 -20.37
CA ALA A 34 6.26 12.39 -19.98
C ALA A 34 7.77 12.11 -19.99
N PRO A 35 8.57 12.58 -20.99
CA PRO A 35 10.01 12.37 -20.97
C PRO A 35 10.73 13.05 -19.81
N LEU A 36 10.28 14.23 -19.40
CA LEU A 36 10.81 14.93 -18.21
C LEU A 36 10.49 14.19 -16.93
N TYR A 37 9.27 13.69 -16.80
CA TYR A 37 8.82 12.89 -15.65
C TYR A 37 9.62 11.60 -15.54
N GLN A 38 9.78 10.87 -16.65
CA GLN A 38 10.60 9.66 -16.69
C GLN A 38 12.08 9.96 -16.40
N GLY A 39 12.61 11.04 -16.96
CA GLY A 39 13.97 11.49 -16.69
C GLY A 39 14.21 11.77 -15.20
N PHE A 40 13.26 12.38 -14.52
CA PHE A 40 13.32 12.59 -13.07
C PHE A 40 13.29 11.26 -12.29
N LEU A 41 12.41 10.34 -12.65
CA LEU A 41 12.30 9.03 -11.98
C LEU A 41 13.54 8.14 -12.18
N LEU A 42 14.22 8.29 -13.33
CA LEU A 42 15.43 7.53 -13.66
C LEU A 42 16.71 8.22 -13.18
N GLN A 43 16.62 9.41 -12.57
CA GLN A 43 17.78 10.14 -12.06
C GLN A 43 18.44 9.38 -10.92
N GLU A 44 19.76 9.25 -10.99
CA GLU A 44 20.57 8.60 -9.95
C GLU A 44 20.74 9.49 -8.72
N LEU A 45 20.60 8.88 -7.56
CA LEU A 45 20.81 9.53 -6.28
C LEU A 45 22.23 9.33 -5.79
N HIS A 46 22.94 10.43 -5.58
CA HIS A 46 24.29 10.43 -5.06
C HIS A 46 24.37 11.18 -3.72
N LEU A 47 24.56 10.42 -2.63
CA LEU A 47 24.96 10.97 -1.35
C LEU A 47 26.26 10.30 -0.93
N ARG A 48 27.40 10.90 -1.34
CA ARG A 48 28.73 10.34 -1.09
C ARG A 48 29.31 10.87 0.22
N ILE A 49 29.85 9.93 1.01
CA ILE A 49 30.68 10.21 2.19
C ILE A 49 32.02 9.54 1.91
N GLY A 50 33.01 10.31 1.41
CA GLY A 50 34.25 9.76 0.86
C GLY A 50 33.96 8.94 -0.40
N ASP A 51 34.44 7.69 -0.43
CA ASP A 51 34.21 6.74 -1.54
C ASP A 51 32.90 5.95 -1.40
N PHE A 52 32.20 6.11 -0.27
CA PHE A 52 30.95 5.40 -0.01
C PHE A 52 29.75 6.23 -0.44
N ASN A 53 28.91 5.65 -1.32
CA ASN A 53 27.61 6.23 -1.66
C ASN A 53 26.52 5.58 -0.80
N LEU A 54 25.86 6.38 0.04
CA LEU A 54 24.80 5.92 0.93
C LEU A 54 23.58 5.35 0.15
N PHE A 55 23.31 5.92 -1.02
CA PHE A 55 22.25 5.46 -1.93
C PHE A 55 22.84 4.58 -3.02
N SER A 56 23.41 3.43 -2.62
CA SER A 56 23.88 2.41 -3.56
C SER A 56 23.41 1.02 -3.14
N HIS A 57 23.00 0.24 -4.11
CA HIS A 57 22.64 -1.16 -3.94
C HIS A 57 23.33 -2.00 -5.01
N GLY A 58 23.99 -3.10 -4.60
CA GLY A 58 24.71 -3.97 -5.55
C GLY A 58 25.83 -3.28 -6.34
N GLY A 59 26.43 -2.19 -5.82
CA GLY A 59 27.51 -1.46 -6.49
C GLY A 59 27.04 -0.38 -7.48
N HIS A 60 25.75 -0.19 -7.66
CA HIS A 60 25.17 0.85 -8.52
C HIS A 60 24.43 1.89 -7.68
N PRO A 61 24.49 3.20 -8.06
CA PRO A 61 23.68 4.22 -7.41
C PRO A 61 22.18 3.93 -7.64
N LEU A 62 21.38 4.13 -6.58
CA LEU A 62 19.91 3.99 -6.65
C LEU A 62 19.32 5.09 -7.51
N LYS A 63 18.39 4.73 -8.37
CA LYS A 63 17.53 5.69 -9.07
C LYS A 63 16.43 6.21 -8.16
N MET A 64 15.87 7.37 -8.47
CA MET A 64 14.76 7.97 -7.71
C MET A 64 13.58 6.99 -7.56
N ILE A 65 13.22 6.29 -8.64
CA ILE A 65 12.14 5.29 -8.60
C ILE A 65 12.46 4.12 -7.68
N GLU A 66 13.70 3.64 -7.65
CA GLU A 66 14.15 2.56 -6.76
C GLU A 66 14.14 3.04 -5.30
N PHE A 67 14.58 4.27 -5.05
CA PHE A 67 14.50 4.88 -3.71
C PHE A 67 13.04 4.97 -3.22
N ILE A 68 12.11 5.40 -4.07
CA ILE A 68 10.68 5.47 -3.72
C ILE A 68 10.17 4.06 -3.41
N ASN A 69 10.45 3.08 -4.27
CA ASN A 69 9.93 1.73 -4.11
C ASN A 69 10.54 1.00 -2.91
N ASP A 70 11.84 1.13 -2.67
CA ASP A 70 12.52 0.34 -1.63
C ASP A 70 12.51 1.06 -0.28
N CYS A 71 12.80 2.36 -0.24
CA CYS A 71 12.90 3.11 1.03
C CYS A 71 11.54 3.58 1.53
N LEU A 72 10.74 4.26 0.69
CA LEU A 72 9.44 4.79 1.13
C LEU A 72 8.41 3.68 1.33
N MET A 73 8.43 2.64 0.49
CA MET A 73 7.54 1.49 0.68
C MET A 73 7.88 0.70 1.94
N THR A 74 9.15 0.64 2.36
CA THR A 74 9.53 0.02 3.64
C THR A 74 8.87 0.74 4.82
N VAL A 75 8.86 2.07 4.81
CA VAL A 75 8.18 2.87 5.86
C VAL A 75 6.66 2.65 5.82
N PHE A 76 6.09 2.58 4.62
CA PHE A 76 4.67 2.28 4.43
C PHE A 76 4.31 0.90 5.01
N PHE A 77 5.05 -0.16 4.65
CA PHE A 77 4.79 -1.51 5.16
C PHE A 77 5.02 -1.63 6.67
N LEU A 78 5.96 -0.87 7.23
CA LEU A 78 6.11 -0.78 8.69
C LEU A 78 4.84 -0.19 9.34
N ALA A 79 4.31 0.90 8.79
CA ALA A 79 3.09 1.52 9.30
C ALA A 79 1.88 0.57 9.20
N VAL A 80 1.70 -0.08 8.04
CA VAL A 80 0.65 -1.10 7.82
C VAL A 80 0.83 -2.27 8.79
N GLY A 81 2.04 -2.77 8.98
CA GLY A 81 2.32 -3.85 9.94
C GLY A 81 1.93 -3.50 11.38
N LEU A 82 2.20 -2.27 11.81
CA LEU A 82 1.77 -1.78 13.13
C LEU A 82 0.24 -1.67 13.23
N GLU A 83 -0.42 -1.25 12.16
CA GLU A 83 -1.89 -1.17 12.10
C GLU A 83 -2.53 -2.56 12.13
N ILE A 84 -2.00 -3.53 11.37
CA ILE A 84 -2.40 -4.94 11.43
C ILE A 84 -2.29 -5.48 12.86
N LYS A 85 -1.14 -5.26 13.51
CA LYS A 85 -0.91 -5.71 14.89
C LYS A 85 -1.95 -5.11 15.85
N ARG A 86 -2.22 -3.83 15.75
CA ARG A 86 -3.23 -3.15 16.56
C ARG A 86 -4.61 -3.76 16.34
N GLU A 87 -5.00 -4.02 15.10
CA GLU A 87 -6.31 -4.54 14.75
C GLU A 87 -6.50 -5.98 15.22
N LEU A 88 -5.45 -6.80 15.16
CA LEU A 88 -5.46 -8.16 15.67
C LEU A 88 -5.54 -8.23 17.21
N LEU A 89 -4.90 -7.30 17.93
CA LEU A 89 -4.85 -7.33 19.39
C LEU A 89 -6.06 -6.69 20.05
N VAL A 90 -6.54 -5.56 19.56
CA VAL A 90 -7.58 -4.75 20.22
C VAL A 90 -8.72 -4.31 19.28
N GLY A 91 -8.64 -4.61 17.98
CA GLY A 91 -9.61 -4.22 16.97
C GLY A 91 -10.66 -5.29 16.68
N GLU A 92 -11.36 -5.13 15.56
CA GLU A 92 -12.40 -6.04 15.10
C GLU A 92 -11.85 -7.41 14.68
N LEU A 93 -10.59 -7.49 14.27
CA LEU A 93 -9.93 -8.75 13.90
C LEU A 93 -9.50 -9.59 15.12
N SER A 94 -9.62 -9.07 16.32
CA SER A 94 -9.31 -9.80 17.58
C SER A 94 -10.26 -10.96 17.86
N SER A 95 -11.42 -11.04 17.20
CA SER A 95 -12.40 -12.10 17.36
C SER A 95 -12.86 -12.65 16.03
N PHE A 96 -12.83 -13.97 15.86
CA PHE A 96 -13.29 -14.69 14.66
C PHE A 96 -14.70 -14.30 14.22
N ARG A 97 -15.59 -14.08 15.18
CA ARG A 97 -16.98 -13.72 14.89
C ARG A 97 -17.12 -12.34 14.28
N LYS A 98 -16.29 -11.39 14.70
CA LYS A 98 -16.29 -10.02 14.18
C LYS A 98 -15.50 -9.92 12.88
N ALA A 99 -14.39 -10.65 12.78
CA ALA A 99 -13.51 -10.67 11.63
C ALA A 99 -14.11 -11.36 10.39
N SER A 100 -15.10 -12.26 10.58
CA SER A 100 -15.64 -13.09 9.48
C SER A 100 -16.21 -12.25 8.33
N LEU A 101 -16.98 -11.21 8.61
CA LEU A 101 -17.58 -10.37 7.58
C LEU A 101 -16.54 -9.54 6.81
N PRO A 102 -15.65 -8.77 7.46
CA PRO A 102 -14.55 -8.09 6.77
C PRO A 102 -13.67 -9.05 5.97
N PHE A 103 -13.38 -10.23 6.50
CA PHE A 103 -12.55 -11.23 5.84
C PHE A 103 -13.19 -11.75 4.54
N VAL A 104 -14.45 -12.18 4.57
CA VAL A 104 -15.15 -12.65 3.37
C VAL A 104 -15.30 -11.53 2.34
N ALA A 105 -15.60 -10.31 2.79
CA ALA A 105 -15.71 -9.15 1.92
C ALA A 105 -14.37 -8.83 1.25
N ALA A 106 -13.24 -8.86 1.99
CA ALA A 106 -11.91 -8.62 1.44
C ALA A 106 -11.50 -9.71 0.43
N CYS A 107 -11.75 -10.98 0.74
CA CYS A 107 -11.53 -12.06 -0.23
C CYS A 107 -12.31 -11.81 -1.53
N GLY A 108 -13.57 -11.41 -1.45
CA GLY A 108 -14.36 -11.04 -2.63
C GLY A 108 -13.80 -9.83 -3.37
N GLY A 109 -13.41 -8.79 -2.63
CA GLY A 109 -12.81 -7.56 -3.16
C GLY A 109 -11.50 -7.81 -3.89
N MET A 110 -10.68 -8.75 -3.44
CA MET A 110 -9.43 -9.15 -4.09
C MET A 110 -9.65 -10.09 -5.28
N LEU A 111 -10.45 -11.15 -5.11
CA LEU A 111 -10.59 -12.21 -6.11
C LEU A 111 -11.38 -11.75 -7.33
N VAL A 112 -12.46 -10.99 -7.15
CA VAL A 112 -13.32 -10.58 -8.26
C VAL A 112 -12.57 -9.71 -9.28
N PRO A 113 -11.84 -8.64 -8.90
CA PRO A 113 -11.05 -7.87 -9.86
C PRO A 113 -9.96 -8.69 -10.55
N VAL A 114 -9.29 -9.60 -9.84
CA VAL A 114 -8.27 -10.49 -10.43
C VAL A 114 -8.90 -11.41 -11.49
N ILE A 115 -10.05 -12.02 -11.20
CA ILE A 115 -10.75 -12.88 -12.14
C ILE A 115 -11.20 -12.08 -13.37
N VAL A 116 -11.81 -10.93 -13.18
CA VAL A 116 -12.25 -10.05 -14.28
C VAL A 116 -11.06 -9.62 -15.15
N TYR A 117 -9.98 -9.21 -14.53
CA TYR A 117 -8.75 -8.85 -15.23
C TYR A 117 -8.19 -10.03 -16.04
N SER A 118 -8.10 -11.21 -15.43
CA SER A 118 -7.59 -12.42 -16.07
C SER A 118 -8.44 -12.91 -17.25
N LEU A 119 -9.74 -12.63 -17.24
CA LEU A 119 -10.65 -12.92 -18.35
C LEU A 119 -10.50 -11.93 -19.52
N LEU A 120 -10.12 -10.68 -19.22
CA LEU A 120 -9.98 -9.64 -20.23
C LEU A 120 -8.59 -9.60 -20.90
N VAL A 121 -7.58 -10.06 -20.19
CA VAL A 121 -6.19 -10.04 -20.68
C VAL A 121 -5.85 -11.34 -21.39
N VAL A 122 -5.18 -11.22 -22.52
CA VAL A 122 -4.69 -12.38 -23.28
C VAL A 122 -3.61 -13.10 -22.46
N GLN A 123 -3.84 -14.36 -22.17
CA GLN A 123 -2.92 -15.17 -21.38
C GLN A 123 -1.58 -15.35 -22.08
N GLY A 124 -0.48 -15.26 -21.32
CA GLY A 124 0.88 -15.41 -21.84
C GLY A 124 1.52 -14.11 -22.33
N THR A 125 0.82 -12.98 -22.28
CA THR A 125 1.39 -11.66 -22.58
C THR A 125 2.00 -11.02 -21.32
N PRO A 126 2.90 -10.01 -21.46
CA PRO A 126 3.47 -9.29 -20.31
C PRO A 126 2.41 -8.66 -19.40
N GLU A 127 1.27 -8.29 -19.95
CA GLU A 127 0.13 -7.70 -19.22
C GLU A 127 -0.46 -8.65 -18.19
N THR A 128 -0.30 -9.96 -18.37
CA THR A 128 -0.78 -10.98 -17.38
C THR A 128 -0.15 -10.76 -16.01
N ARG A 129 1.06 -10.19 -15.93
CA ARG A 129 1.72 -9.83 -14.66
C ARG A 129 1.01 -8.70 -13.91
N GLY A 130 0.14 -7.96 -14.56
CA GLY A 130 -0.65 -6.87 -13.96
C GLY A 130 -1.89 -7.31 -13.20
N MET A 131 -2.17 -8.62 -13.09
CA MET A 131 -3.42 -9.13 -12.50
C MET A 131 -3.64 -8.75 -11.04
N ALA A 132 -2.59 -8.46 -10.28
CA ALA A 132 -2.71 -8.03 -8.90
C ALA A 132 -2.90 -6.50 -8.74
N ILE A 133 -2.70 -5.70 -9.79
CA ILE A 133 -2.85 -4.24 -9.71
C ILE A 133 -4.27 -3.84 -9.30
N PRO A 134 -5.35 -4.38 -9.89
CA PRO A 134 -6.71 -3.96 -9.55
C PRO A 134 -7.21 -4.44 -8.19
N MET A 135 -6.47 -5.28 -7.48
CA MET A 135 -6.85 -5.71 -6.12
C MET A 135 -6.34 -4.78 -5.04
N ALA A 136 -5.34 -3.93 -5.33
CA ALA A 136 -4.78 -3.03 -4.34
C ALA A 136 -5.78 -1.92 -3.98
N THR A 137 -6.04 -1.74 -2.68
CA THR A 137 -6.92 -0.69 -2.15
C THR A 137 -6.15 0.32 -1.32
N ASP A 138 -6.66 1.56 -1.27
CA ASP A 138 -6.09 2.63 -0.46
C ASP A 138 -7.07 2.99 0.68
N ILE A 139 -6.70 2.58 1.90
CA ILE A 139 -7.44 2.89 3.12
C ILE A 139 -7.57 4.39 3.34
N ALA A 140 -6.46 5.14 3.17
CA ALA A 140 -6.43 6.56 3.47
C ALA A 140 -7.38 7.33 2.57
N PHE A 141 -7.43 6.97 1.28
CA PHE A 141 -8.36 7.53 0.32
C PHE A 141 -9.81 7.19 0.67
N SER A 142 -10.11 5.92 0.94
CA SER A 142 -11.45 5.44 1.26
C SER A 142 -12.00 6.08 2.53
N LEU A 143 -11.20 6.16 3.61
CA LEU A 143 -11.57 6.85 4.85
C LEU A 143 -11.68 8.36 4.66
N GLY A 144 -10.86 8.95 3.79
CA GLY A 144 -10.95 10.35 3.40
C GLY A 144 -12.30 10.67 2.78
N VAL A 145 -12.74 9.90 1.79
CA VAL A 145 -14.08 10.04 1.15
C VAL A 145 -15.19 9.87 2.18
N LEU A 146 -15.11 8.84 3.04
CA LEU A 146 -16.10 8.66 4.11
C LEU A 146 -16.12 9.84 5.09
N SER A 147 -14.99 10.44 5.35
CA SER A 147 -14.87 11.60 6.25
C SER A 147 -15.53 12.86 5.67
N LEU A 148 -15.50 13.03 4.34
CA LEU A 148 -16.22 14.11 3.64
C LEU A 148 -17.74 14.00 3.80
N LEU A 149 -18.28 12.78 3.91
CA LEU A 149 -19.68 12.53 4.17
C LEU A 149 -20.07 12.81 5.64
N GLY A 150 -19.11 12.98 6.51
CA GLY A 150 -19.22 13.46 7.88
C GLY A 150 -20.13 12.61 8.77
N LYS A 151 -21.11 13.25 9.41
CA LYS A 151 -22.05 12.62 10.36
C LYS A 151 -23.08 11.67 9.71
N ARG A 152 -23.18 11.67 8.39
CA ARG A 152 -24.12 10.79 7.67
C ARG A 152 -23.66 9.34 7.65
N VAL A 153 -22.38 9.09 7.89
CA VAL A 153 -21.79 7.75 7.88
C VAL A 153 -21.85 7.14 9.29
N PRO A 154 -22.50 5.99 9.48
CA PRO A 154 -22.51 5.26 10.75
C PRO A 154 -21.10 4.87 11.17
N LEU A 155 -20.83 4.88 12.48
CA LEU A 155 -19.52 4.50 13.02
C LEU A 155 -19.18 3.03 12.67
N SER A 156 -20.17 2.15 12.68
CA SER A 156 -20.03 0.73 12.32
C SER A 156 -19.50 0.53 10.91
N LEU A 157 -19.90 1.38 9.96
CA LEU A 157 -19.38 1.30 8.58
C LEU A 157 -17.90 1.71 8.50
N LYS A 158 -17.49 2.72 9.27
CA LYS A 158 -16.07 3.13 9.34
C LYS A 158 -15.21 2.02 9.94
N ILE A 159 -15.67 1.40 11.03
CA ILE A 159 -14.99 0.29 11.69
C ILE A 159 -14.88 -0.92 10.73
N PHE A 160 -15.99 -1.27 10.06
CA PHE A 160 -15.99 -2.33 9.07
C PHE A 160 -15.00 -2.06 7.93
N LEU A 161 -15.00 -0.84 7.38
CA LEU A 161 -14.11 -0.48 6.28
C LEU A 161 -12.63 -0.54 6.71
N THR A 162 -12.30 -0.12 7.94
CA THR A 162 -10.94 -0.24 8.46
C THR A 162 -10.52 -1.70 8.57
N ALA A 163 -11.35 -2.55 9.18
CA ALA A 163 -11.05 -3.98 9.30
C ALA A 163 -10.96 -4.68 7.92
N PHE A 164 -11.86 -4.34 6.99
CA PHE A 164 -11.85 -4.81 5.61
C PHE A 164 -10.51 -4.48 4.92
N ALA A 165 -10.11 -3.22 5.00
CA ALA A 165 -8.90 -2.75 4.34
C ALA A 165 -7.62 -3.35 4.94
N VAL A 166 -7.56 -3.58 6.27
CA VAL A 166 -6.43 -4.29 6.90
C VAL A 166 -6.33 -5.73 6.40
N VAL A 167 -7.45 -6.42 6.22
CA VAL A 167 -7.44 -7.79 5.66
C VAL A 167 -6.99 -7.78 4.20
N ASP A 168 -7.42 -6.78 3.43
CA ASP A 168 -7.04 -6.58 2.03
C ASP A 168 -5.54 -6.30 1.89
N ASP A 169 -4.98 -5.45 2.73
CA ASP A 169 -3.53 -5.18 2.78
C ASP A 169 -2.72 -6.46 3.08
N ILE A 170 -3.16 -7.28 4.05
CA ILE A 170 -2.55 -8.59 4.34
C ILE A 170 -2.59 -9.47 3.09
N GLY A 171 -3.73 -9.53 2.44
CA GLY A 171 -3.92 -10.30 1.20
C GLY A 171 -3.01 -9.82 0.08
N GLY A 172 -2.90 -8.51 -0.12
CA GLY A 172 -2.01 -7.89 -1.09
C GLY A 172 -0.53 -8.23 -0.83
N ILE A 173 -0.08 -8.13 0.41
CA ILE A 173 1.29 -8.51 0.81
C ILE A 173 1.55 -9.99 0.50
N LEU A 174 0.61 -10.89 0.83
CA LEU A 174 0.75 -12.32 0.55
C LEU A 174 0.82 -12.61 -0.95
N VAL A 175 -0.01 -11.96 -1.76
CA VAL A 175 0.02 -12.11 -3.23
C VAL A 175 1.34 -11.62 -3.80
N ILE A 176 1.84 -10.48 -3.36
CA ILE A 176 3.15 -9.97 -3.79
C ILE A 176 4.25 -10.95 -3.41
N ALA A 177 4.26 -11.45 -2.18
CA ALA A 177 5.27 -12.37 -1.68
C ALA A 177 5.28 -13.71 -2.45
N ILE A 178 4.10 -14.24 -2.84
CA ILE A 178 3.99 -15.55 -3.48
C ILE A 178 4.20 -15.46 -5.00
N PHE A 179 3.62 -14.44 -5.67
CA PHE A 179 3.56 -14.40 -7.13
C PHE A 179 4.57 -13.46 -7.77
N TYR A 180 5.08 -12.46 -7.04
CA TYR A 180 5.95 -11.40 -7.59
C TYR A 180 7.36 -11.40 -7.01
N SER A 181 7.61 -12.13 -5.92
CA SER A 181 8.96 -12.24 -5.36
C SER A 181 9.76 -13.30 -6.12
N SER A 182 10.84 -12.89 -6.76
CA SER A 182 11.77 -13.80 -7.45
C SER A 182 12.71 -14.51 -6.47
N GLU A 183 13.04 -13.87 -5.34
CA GLU A 183 13.88 -14.41 -4.27
C GLU A 183 13.34 -13.97 -2.91
N VAL A 184 12.77 -14.92 -2.18
CA VAL A 184 12.35 -14.67 -0.80
C VAL A 184 13.54 -14.93 0.14
N ALA A 185 14.06 -13.87 0.74
CA ALA A 185 15.12 -13.99 1.74
C ALA A 185 14.54 -14.49 3.07
N TYR A 186 14.33 -15.81 3.17
CA TYR A 186 13.73 -16.46 4.35
C TYR A 186 14.41 -16.11 5.67
N GLY A 187 15.73 -15.85 5.67
CA GLY A 187 16.44 -15.42 6.86
C GLY A 187 15.92 -14.12 7.46
N TYR A 188 15.66 -13.11 6.64
CA TYR A 188 15.09 -11.85 7.10
C TYR A 188 13.62 -11.99 7.53
N LEU A 189 12.85 -12.85 6.89
CA LEU A 189 11.48 -13.15 7.32
C LEU A 189 11.44 -13.81 8.69
N ILE A 190 12.34 -14.74 8.97
CA ILE A 190 12.41 -15.40 10.28
C ILE A 190 12.80 -14.37 11.36
N VAL A 191 13.80 -13.53 11.10
CA VAL A 191 14.20 -12.46 12.04
C VAL A 191 13.04 -11.49 12.28
N ALA A 192 12.35 -11.06 11.23
CA ALA A 192 11.18 -10.18 11.36
C ALA A 192 10.06 -10.84 12.17
N ALA A 193 9.77 -12.13 11.91
CA ALA A 193 8.75 -12.87 12.64
C ALA A 193 9.11 -13.02 14.13
N VAL A 194 10.36 -13.34 14.45
CA VAL A 194 10.83 -13.41 15.84
C VAL A 194 10.68 -12.08 16.55
N LEU A 195 11.14 -10.98 15.94
CA LEU A 195 11.01 -9.63 16.50
C LEU A 195 9.55 -9.18 16.65
N TYR A 196 8.66 -9.68 15.79
CA TYR A 196 7.23 -9.39 15.85
C TYR A 196 6.52 -10.16 16.97
N LEU A 197 6.93 -11.40 17.22
CA LEU A 197 6.32 -12.28 18.23
C LEU A 197 6.85 -12.03 19.66
N ASP A 198 8.04 -11.47 19.80
CA ASP A 198 8.73 -11.28 21.09
C ASP A 198 8.17 -10.09 21.91
N ARG A 199 6.99 -9.55 21.57
CA ARG A 199 6.26 -8.50 22.27
C ARG A 199 4.76 -8.82 22.31
#